data_2a8720ec9ca2f958fa97e9b802c6a3a2
#
_entry.id   2a8720ec9ca2f958fa97e9b802c6a3a2
#
_cell.length_a   1.000
_cell.length_b   1.000
_cell.length_c   1.000
_cell.angle_alpha   90.00
_cell.angle_beta   90.00
_cell.angle_gamma   90.00
#
_symmetry.space_group_name_H-M   'P 1'
#
loop_
_entity.id
_entity.type
_entity.pdbx_description
1 polymer ?
#
loop_
_entity_poly.entity_id
_entity_poly.type
_entity_poly.pdbx_seq_one_letter_code
_entity_poly.pdbx_strand_id
1 'polypeptide(L)'
;PLIPPQDRMMTDQGFNSLAYYPDYFPNLTLSLSAVARPWASKNPEIMKSFMRAQKAAITWLYDPANKSEAIALLMTETNADRPSAEQAYDQFLIKMRIFPANGCIELKGLQVLVDILSRINKNVKGGPADKYVDTQWCAPA
;
A
#
# COMPACT_ATOMS: atom_id res chain seq x y z
N PRO A 1 11.79 4.45 -10.41
CA PRO A 1 10.87 3.32 -10.31
C PRO A 1 9.47 3.73 -10.73
N LEU A 2 8.75 2.81 -11.36
CA LEU A 2 7.36 2.97 -11.76
C LEU A 2 6.52 1.93 -11.02
N ILE A 3 5.26 2.26 -10.79
CA ILE A 3 4.27 1.36 -10.20
C ILE A 3 3.12 1.17 -11.19
N PRO A 4 2.39 0.05 -11.15
CA PRO A 4 1.18 -0.10 -11.95
C PRO A 4 0.17 1.05 -11.70
N PRO A 5 -0.50 1.54 -12.74
CA PRO A 5 -0.49 1.05 -14.13
C PRO A 5 0.62 1.64 -15.03
N GLN A 6 1.42 2.60 -14.54
CA GLN A 6 2.39 3.34 -15.33
C GLN A 6 3.54 2.46 -15.86
N ASP A 7 3.93 1.42 -15.14
CA ASP A 7 4.96 0.48 -15.57
C ASP A 7 4.57 -0.21 -16.90
N ARG A 8 3.30 -0.64 -17.00
CA ARG A 8 2.78 -1.21 -18.23
C ARG A 8 2.74 -0.21 -19.38
N MET A 9 2.23 0.99 -19.11
CA MET A 9 2.17 2.04 -20.13
C MET A 9 3.54 2.33 -20.74
N MET A 10 4.61 2.21 -19.95
CA MET A 10 5.99 2.37 -20.44
C MET A 10 6.47 1.14 -21.22
N THR A 11 6.17 -0.06 -20.76
CA THR A 11 6.56 -1.28 -21.53
C THR A 11 5.83 -1.37 -22.86
N ASP A 12 4.59 -0.95 -22.95
CA ASP A 12 3.83 -0.87 -24.20
C ASP A 12 4.43 0.18 -25.20
N GLN A 13 5.18 1.17 -24.66
CA GLN A 13 5.97 2.12 -25.48
C GLN A 13 7.39 1.62 -25.81
N GLY A 14 7.73 0.38 -25.50
CA GLY A 14 9.01 -0.24 -25.82
C GLY A 14 10.11 -0.10 -24.76
N PHE A 15 9.80 0.43 -23.57
CA PHE A 15 10.74 0.43 -22.46
C PHE A 15 10.85 -0.96 -21.84
N ASN A 16 12.05 -1.32 -21.39
CA ASN A 16 12.31 -2.60 -20.74
C ASN A 16 12.27 -2.46 -19.21
N SER A 17 11.60 -3.40 -18.55
CA SER A 17 11.72 -3.56 -17.10
C SER A 17 13.08 -4.17 -16.77
N LEU A 18 13.89 -3.46 -15.97
CA LEU A 18 15.22 -3.92 -15.57
C LEU A 18 15.18 -4.81 -14.31
N ALA A 19 14.21 -4.58 -13.44
CA ALA A 19 14.05 -5.31 -12.20
C ALA A 19 12.63 -5.18 -11.67
N TYR A 20 12.17 -6.19 -10.97
CA TYR A 20 10.90 -6.20 -10.27
C TYR A 20 11.14 -6.24 -8.76
N TYR A 21 10.76 -5.20 -8.04
CA TYR A 21 11.14 -5.03 -6.64
C TYR A 21 10.70 -6.18 -5.70
N PRO A 22 9.54 -6.85 -5.91
CA PRO A 22 9.15 -7.97 -5.04
C PRO A 22 10.12 -9.16 -5.09
N ASP A 23 10.89 -9.31 -6.16
CA ASP A 23 11.92 -10.35 -6.27
C ASP A 23 13.06 -10.11 -5.28
N TYR A 24 13.29 -8.86 -4.89
CA TYR A 24 14.36 -8.44 -3.99
C TYR A 24 13.83 -8.13 -2.58
N PHE A 25 12.62 -7.60 -2.49
CA PHE A 25 11.99 -7.12 -1.25
C PHE A 25 10.53 -7.59 -1.16
N PRO A 26 10.30 -8.90 -0.96
CA PRO A 26 8.94 -9.49 -1.08
C PRO A 26 7.93 -8.97 -0.05
N ASN A 27 8.40 -8.41 1.06
CA ASN A 27 7.52 -7.93 2.13
C ASN A 27 7.59 -6.40 2.28
N LEU A 28 8.12 -5.67 1.30
CA LEU A 28 8.27 -4.22 1.42
C LEU A 28 6.91 -3.54 1.56
N THR A 29 6.75 -2.74 2.60
CA THR A 29 5.58 -1.85 2.75
C THR A 29 5.67 -0.74 1.70
N LEU A 30 4.70 -0.69 0.78
CA LEU A 30 4.67 0.29 -0.32
C LEU A 30 3.98 1.58 0.05
N SER A 31 2.91 1.50 0.82
CA SER A 31 2.09 2.65 1.17
C SER A 31 1.66 2.55 2.62
N LEU A 32 1.60 3.70 3.27
CA LEU A 32 1.10 3.81 4.64
C LEU A 32 0.43 5.16 4.83
N SER A 33 -0.51 5.21 5.79
CA SER A 33 -1.08 6.46 6.27
C SER A 33 -0.33 6.91 7.52
N ALA A 34 0.02 8.18 7.58
CA ALA A 34 0.70 8.77 8.72
C ALA A 34 -0.08 9.95 9.30
N VAL A 35 -0.06 10.07 10.61
CA VAL A 35 -0.70 11.16 11.35
C VAL A 35 0.17 11.59 12.53
N ALA A 36 0.12 12.85 12.88
CA ALA A 36 0.83 13.35 14.06
C ALA A 36 0.26 12.75 15.35
N ARG A 37 1.10 12.13 16.18
CA ARG A 37 0.67 11.49 17.45
C ARG A 37 -0.17 12.41 18.36
N PRO A 38 0.20 13.70 18.57
CA PRO A 38 -0.62 14.58 19.40
C PRO A 38 -2.01 14.85 18.82
N TRP A 39 -2.14 14.85 17.49
CA TRP A 39 -3.44 15.00 16.84
C TRP A 39 -4.28 13.73 17.00
N ALA A 40 -3.71 12.56 16.73
CA ALA A 40 -4.40 11.28 16.89
C ALA A 40 -4.93 11.08 18.32
N SER A 41 -4.12 11.42 19.32
CA SER A 41 -4.52 11.33 20.74
C SER A 41 -5.67 12.27 21.11
N LYS A 42 -5.77 13.43 20.45
CA LYS A 42 -6.88 14.40 20.65
C LYS A 42 -8.14 14.04 19.86
N ASN A 43 -8.04 13.16 18.87
CA ASN A 43 -9.14 12.83 17.95
C ASN A 43 -9.37 11.31 17.84
N PRO A 44 -9.54 10.58 18.95
CA PRO A 44 -9.60 9.12 18.92
C PRO A 44 -10.79 8.58 18.12
N GLU A 45 -11.92 9.27 18.16
CA GLU A 45 -13.12 8.82 17.40
C GLU A 45 -12.96 9.00 15.89
N ILE A 46 -12.22 10.04 15.47
CA ILE A 46 -11.88 10.21 14.05
C ILE A 46 -10.93 9.07 13.61
N MET A 47 -9.92 8.77 14.42
CA MET A 47 -8.99 7.65 14.13
C MET A 47 -9.73 6.31 14.00
N LYS A 48 -10.60 5.98 14.95
CA LYS A 48 -11.43 4.76 14.89
C LYS A 48 -12.29 4.72 13.63
N SER A 49 -12.92 5.85 13.29
CA SER A 49 -13.78 5.94 12.11
C SER A 49 -12.99 5.78 10.82
N PHE A 50 -11.80 6.38 10.73
CA PHE A 50 -10.88 6.20 9.61
C PHE A 50 -10.46 4.74 9.45
N MET A 51 -10.04 4.07 10.53
CA MET A 51 -9.63 2.68 10.49
C MET A 51 -10.78 1.73 10.09
N ARG A 52 -12.01 2.01 10.56
CA ARG A 52 -13.20 1.25 10.11
C ARG A 52 -13.46 1.42 8.61
N ALA A 53 -13.40 2.66 8.12
CA ALA A 53 -13.60 2.96 6.70
C ALA A 53 -12.50 2.31 5.83
N GLN A 54 -11.25 2.37 6.25
CA GLN A 54 -10.13 1.73 5.57
C GLN A 54 -10.31 0.21 5.49
N LYS A 55 -10.68 -0.43 6.61
CA LYS A 55 -10.94 -1.88 6.65
C LYS A 55 -12.11 -2.25 5.74
N ALA A 56 -13.20 -1.48 5.76
CA ALA A 56 -14.34 -1.70 4.87
C ALA A 56 -13.95 -1.58 3.39
N ALA A 57 -13.17 -0.57 3.03
CA ALA A 57 -12.66 -0.39 1.67
C ALA A 57 -11.76 -1.55 1.22
N ILE A 58 -10.87 -2.04 2.08
CA ILE A 58 -10.02 -3.19 1.78
C ILE A 58 -10.85 -4.45 1.59
N THR A 59 -11.85 -4.67 2.46
CA THR A 59 -12.78 -5.81 2.33
C THR A 59 -13.53 -5.75 0.99
N TRP A 60 -14.02 -4.56 0.63
CA TRP A 60 -14.71 -4.35 -0.63
C TRP A 60 -13.80 -4.59 -1.84
N LEU A 61 -12.56 -4.13 -1.80
CA LEU A 61 -11.57 -4.33 -2.88
C LEU A 61 -11.21 -5.80 -3.11
N TYR A 62 -11.20 -6.61 -2.04
CA TYR A 62 -10.88 -8.04 -2.15
C TYR A 62 -12.09 -8.91 -2.46
N ASP A 63 -13.31 -8.38 -2.45
CA ASP A 63 -14.50 -9.09 -2.88
C ASP A 63 -14.50 -9.22 -4.42
N PRO A 64 -14.46 -10.44 -4.98
CA PRO A 64 -14.48 -10.65 -6.42
C PRO A 64 -15.70 -10.05 -7.13
N ALA A 65 -16.83 -9.91 -6.43
CA ALA A 65 -18.04 -9.30 -6.97
C ALA A 65 -17.81 -7.83 -7.38
N ASN A 66 -16.88 -7.13 -6.72
CA ASN A 66 -16.59 -5.72 -6.94
C ASN A 66 -15.45 -5.47 -7.96
N LYS A 67 -14.84 -6.54 -8.52
CA LYS A 67 -13.69 -6.43 -9.43
C LYS A 67 -13.92 -5.43 -10.56
N SER A 68 -15.05 -5.52 -11.23
CA SER A 68 -15.36 -4.66 -12.39
C SER A 68 -15.43 -3.17 -12.00
N GLU A 69 -16.06 -2.88 -10.86
CA GLU A 69 -16.19 -1.51 -10.34
C GLU A 69 -14.84 -0.98 -9.84
N ALA A 70 -14.05 -1.81 -9.16
CA ALA A 70 -12.71 -1.44 -8.72
C ALA A 70 -11.79 -1.08 -9.88
N ILE A 71 -11.86 -1.84 -11.00
CA ILE A 71 -11.12 -1.53 -12.22
C ILE A 71 -11.60 -0.22 -12.84
N ALA A 72 -12.92 0.03 -12.89
CA ALA A 72 -13.48 1.26 -13.41
C ALA A 72 -13.05 2.49 -12.59
N LEU A 73 -13.04 2.39 -11.27
CA LEU A 73 -12.50 3.41 -10.38
C LEU A 73 -11.02 3.68 -10.65
N LEU A 74 -10.22 2.62 -10.77
CA LEU A 74 -8.79 2.75 -11.07
C LEU A 74 -8.55 3.47 -12.40
N MET A 75 -9.31 3.15 -13.44
CA MET A 75 -9.25 3.86 -14.73
C MET A 75 -9.55 5.35 -14.57
N THR A 76 -10.58 5.70 -13.81
CA THR A 76 -10.99 7.08 -13.59
C THR A 76 -9.93 7.87 -12.82
N GLU A 77 -9.39 7.29 -11.76
CA GLU A 77 -8.44 7.98 -10.87
C GLU A 77 -7.02 8.10 -11.46
N THR A 78 -6.65 7.18 -12.35
CA THR A 78 -5.27 7.14 -12.91
C THR A 78 -5.20 7.52 -14.39
N ASN A 79 -6.33 7.73 -15.06
CA ASN A 79 -6.44 7.89 -16.52
C ASN A 79 -5.80 6.70 -17.30
N ALA A 80 -5.78 5.51 -16.70
CA ALA A 80 -5.28 4.32 -17.34
C ALA A 80 -6.33 3.72 -18.28
N ASP A 81 -5.87 3.06 -19.35
CA ASP A 81 -6.73 2.21 -20.14
C ASP A 81 -7.14 0.94 -19.37
N ARG A 82 -8.17 0.25 -19.85
CA ARG A 82 -8.70 -0.94 -19.17
C ARG A 82 -7.65 -2.05 -19.03
N PRO A 83 -6.87 -2.42 -20.05
CA PRO A 83 -5.84 -3.46 -19.90
C PRO A 83 -4.81 -3.15 -18.82
N SER A 84 -4.37 -1.91 -18.73
CA SER A 84 -3.42 -1.47 -17.69
C SER A 84 -4.03 -1.47 -16.29
N ALA A 85 -5.31 -1.06 -16.17
CA ALA A 85 -6.03 -1.11 -14.89
C ALA A 85 -6.31 -2.54 -14.42
N GLU A 86 -6.67 -3.45 -15.33
CA GLU A 86 -6.86 -4.88 -15.04
C GLU A 86 -5.56 -5.53 -14.59
N GLN A 87 -4.45 -5.25 -15.25
CA GLN A 87 -3.14 -5.72 -14.81
C GLN A 87 -2.77 -5.21 -13.43
N ALA A 88 -2.98 -3.91 -13.15
CA ALA A 88 -2.70 -3.32 -11.84
C ALA A 88 -3.55 -3.97 -10.74
N TYR A 89 -4.84 -4.19 -10.99
CA TYR A 89 -5.74 -4.90 -10.07
C TYR A 89 -5.22 -6.32 -9.77
N ASP A 90 -4.94 -7.11 -10.81
CA ASP A 90 -4.47 -8.48 -10.65
C ASP A 90 -3.11 -8.54 -9.95
N GLN A 91 -2.20 -7.62 -10.25
CA GLN A 91 -0.88 -7.57 -9.63
C GLN A 91 -0.97 -7.18 -8.16
N PHE A 92 -1.63 -6.07 -7.84
CA PHE A 92 -1.64 -5.53 -6.48
C PHE A 92 -2.60 -6.27 -5.55
N LEU A 93 -3.81 -6.60 -6.01
CA LEU A 93 -4.84 -7.17 -5.15
C LEU A 93 -4.82 -8.70 -5.15
N ILE A 94 -4.62 -9.33 -6.30
CA ILE A 94 -4.68 -10.80 -6.38
C ILE A 94 -3.33 -11.43 -6.03
N LYS A 95 -2.25 -11.01 -6.70
CA LYS A 95 -0.93 -11.64 -6.54
C LYS A 95 -0.20 -11.17 -5.31
N MET A 96 -0.07 -9.87 -5.11
CA MET A 96 0.72 -9.29 -4.03
C MET A 96 -0.07 -9.09 -2.73
N ARG A 97 -1.40 -8.93 -2.80
CA ARG A 97 -2.27 -8.63 -1.67
C ARG A 97 -1.71 -7.49 -0.80
N ILE A 98 -1.41 -6.37 -1.47
CA ILE A 98 -0.64 -5.26 -0.86
C ILE A 98 -1.30 -4.62 0.37
N PHE A 99 -2.62 -4.79 0.53
CA PHE A 99 -3.33 -4.31 1.71
C PHE A 99 -3.57 -5.46 2.68
N PRO A 100 -3.00 -5.42 3.89
CA PRO A 100 -3.34 -6.38 4.94
C PRO A 100 -4.85 -6.36 5.22
N ALA A 101 -5.47 -7.55 5.35
CA ALA A 101 -6.92 -7.67 5.47
C ALA A 101 -7.51 -6.96 6.69
N ASN A 102 -6.72 -6.79 7.75
CA ASN A 102 -7.09 -6.05 8.95
C ASN A 102 -6.91 -4.53 8.82
N GLY A 103 -6.38 -4.04 7.69
CA GLY A 103 -6.08 -2.64 7.47
C GLY A 103 -4.87 -2.10 8.23
N CYS A 104 -4.09 -2.96 8.86
CA CYS A 104 -2.97 -2.57 9.71
C CYS A 104 -1.63 -2.83 9.03
N ILE A 105 -0.64 -2.00 9.36
CA ILE A 105 0.70 -2.16 8.82
C ILE A 105 1.37 -3.43 9.39
N GLU A 106 2.04 -4.18 8.54
CA GLU A 106 2.87 -5.29 8.95
C GLU A 106 4.27 -4.81 9.35
N LEU A 107 4.63 -5.03 10.62
CA LEU A 107 5.93 -4.58 11.15
C LEU A 107 7.11 -5.14 10.37
N LYS A 108 7.00 -6.36 9.86
CA LYS A 108 8.04 -7.00 9.06
C LYS A 108 8.33 -6.22 7.77
N GLY A 109 7.28 -5.81 7.07
CA GLY A 109 7.41 -5.01 5.85
C GLY A 109 7.92 -3.60 6.11
N LEU A 110 7.48 -3.00 7.22
CA LEU A 110 7.98 -1.70 7.64
C LEU A 110 9.45 -1.76 8.06
N GLN A 111 9.91 -2.85 8.71
CA GLN A 111 11.32 -3.02 9.06
C GLN A 111 12.21 -3.02 7.82
N VAL A 112 11.80 -3.72 6.75
CA VAL A 112 12.52 -3.69 5.47
C VAL A 112 12.65 -2.25 4.95
N LEU A 113 11.57 -1.47 5.00
CA LEU A 113 11.59 -0.06 4.58
C LEU A 113 12.54 0.78 5.44
N VAL A 114 12.50 0.64 6.76
CA VAL A 114 13.39 1.35 7.70
C VAL A 114 14.85 1.00 7.42
N ASP A 115 15.16 -0.27 7.20
CA ASP A 115 16.52 -0.73 6.92
C ASP A 115 17.05 -0.17 5.59
N ILE A 116 16.22 -0.17 4.54
CA ILE A 116 16.58 0.43 3.25
C ILE A 116 16.84 1.93 3.42
N LEU A 117 15.90 2.65 4.01
CA LEU A 117 15.99 4.11 4.16
C LEU A 117 17.19 4.52 5.00
N SER A 118 17.51 3.78 6.07
CA SER A 118 18.69 4.08 6.89
C SER A 118 20.02 3.89 6.18
N ARG A 119 20.07 3.00 5.16
CA ARG A 119 21.27 2.80 4.34
C ARG A 119 21.46 3.88 3.27
N ILE A 120 20.38 4.34 2.66
CA ILE A 120 20.44 5.30 1.54
C ILE A 120 20.33 6.75 1.97
N ASN A 121 19.81 7.02 3.17
CA ASN A 121 19.64 8.38 3.68
C ASN A 121 20.21 8.51 5.10
N LYS A 122 21.36 9.18 5.22
CA LYS A 122 22.08 9.39 6.48
C LYS A 122 21.27 10.15 7.54
N ASN A 123 20.22 10.86 7.14
CA ASN A 123 19.33 11.59 8.06
C ASN A 123 18.25 10.68 8.66
N VAL A 124 18.05 9.48 8.13
CA VAL A 124 17.13 8.50 8.66
C VAL A 124 17.85 7.63 9.67
N LYS A 125 17.45 7.76 10.94
CA LYS A 125 17.96 6.87 11.99
C LYS A 125 17.26 5.52 11.85
N GLY A 126 18.03 4.47 11.64
CA GLY A 126 17.52 3.09 11.71
C GLY A 126 16.98 2.74 13.10
N GLY A 127 16.54 1.52 13.25
CA GLY A 127 16.05 1.00 14.52
C GLY A 127 14.81 0.13 14.31
N PRO A 128 14.20 -0.38 15.39
CA PRO A 128 13.05 -1.26 15.28
C PRO A 128 11.82 -0.52 14.74
N ALA A 129 11.09 -1.18 13.83
CA ALA A 129 9.95 -0.61 13.12
C ALA A 129 8.77 -0.21 14.02
N ASP A 130 8.63 -0.86 15.19
CA ASP A 130 7.58 -0.59 16.17
C ASP A 130 7.61 0.85 16.70
N LYS A 131 8.77 1.52 16.67
CA LYS A 131 8.88 2.95 17.02
C LYS A 131 8.04 3.87 16.14
N TYR A 132 7.77 3.45 14.91
CA TYR A 132 7.09 4.23 13.89
C TYR A 132 5.60 3.90 13.78
N VAL A 133 5.13 2.85 14.45
CA VAL A 133 3.75 2.37 14.40
C VAL A 133 3.05 2.59 15.73
N ASP A 134 1.78 2.96 15.67
CA ASP A 134 0.88 2.97 16.80
C ASP A 134 -0.20 1.90 16.58
N THR A 135 0.03 0.72 17.15
CA THR A 135 -0.84 -0.45 16.95
C THR A 135 -2.16 -0.37 17.71
N GLN A 136 -2.35 0.60 18.61
CA GLN A 136 -3.61 0.76 19.35
C GLN A 136 -4.80 1.00 18.41
N TRP A 137 -4.56 1.61 17.24
CA TRP A 137 -5.58 1.87 16.22
C TRP A 137 -5.90 0.65 15.37
N CYS A 138 -5.07 -0.38 15.46
CA CYS A 138 -5.21 -1.64 14.72
C CYS A 138 -6.02 -2.72 15.45
N ALA A 139 -6.58 -2.43 16.60
CA ALA A 139 -7.37 -3.40 17.36
C ALA A 139 -8.59 -3.85 16.55
N PRO A 140 -8.95 -5.13 16.63
CA PRO A 140 -10.18 -5.61 16.01
C PRO A 140 -11.37 -4.84 16.58
N ALA A 141 -12.22 -4.36 15.67
CA ALA A 141 -13.52 -3.83 16.04
C ALA A 141 -14.43 -4.96 16.48
#